data_fb2c1ed9b63c94795fa53ab61083a7c8
#
_entry.id   fb2c1ed9b63c94795fa53ab61083a7c8
#
_cell.length_a   1.000
_cell.length_b   1.000
_cell.length_c   1.000
_cell.angle_alpha   90.00
_cell.angle_beta   90.00
_cell.angle_gamma   90.00
#
_symmetry.space_group_name_H-M   'P 1'
#
loop_
_entity.id
_entity.type
_entity.pdbx_description
1 polymer ?
#
loop_
_entity_poly.entity_id
_entity_poly.type
_entity_poly.pdbx_seq_one_letter_code
_entity_poly.pdbx_strand_id
1 'polypeptide(L)'
;MRNFYFLQIPLGTDAAYLPQAVGTIWSYCNQFEEVRKRYKLAGVWWNKEIDIVEPDFIAASCYMWNWKITYDALKEIKKKYPKCRIVVGGPEPQYTSEWCKKHPEIDAVLAYYGEETMRRLLVDDELNIPGVVTKDFNNAAEAEYADPKMIPSPYLNGFFDSLLEGNTQKVRAIFEGNRGCPYTCSFCDIGHKKYTKIQMFETEKCLKELKWMCDRNVTAIDVADSNFGIFPRDEKLVDFVVSQKKLGNFNGRFMPTWAKTHGDKIMKLAKKLQDANVDDTFGFSLQSTNPETLDNVNRRNAFDIKSFKPIIKNLKDKGVSSYTELIFPLPGDSLETFKYGLHEIVDMPAPFDMIQINTLSRLSNTEFNTGFPEMIWQNIKGTAKPYNNDVIDEIAVATDKMTRDQVFEGFFYSRSFLIPMYWYGLAKYHADCYYEINGNRSELFKDIYSKLFKNKTFMKHKLDVREHYFKALNEYKDIGYKILNKDINYYTDTAYSHLFYTENNIFDVFKEMYPEYDEIIDRNKKDFRPIDDKMEWLRDIHVRGRFSESWRIK
;
A
#
# COMPACT_ATOMS: atom_id res chain seq x y z
N MET A 1 -37.48 -16.04 2.34
CA MET A 1 -36.43 -15.09 1.93
C MET A 1 -35.11 -15.68 2.37
N ARG A 2 -34.11 -15.78 1.44
CA ARG A 2 -32.81 -16.42 1.69
C ARG A 2 -31.90 -15.49 2.50
N ASN A 3 -31.14 -16.03 3.45
CA ASN A 3 -30.21 -15.28 4.27
C ASN A 3 -28.91 -15.04 3.50
N PHE A 4 -28.56 -13.78 3.29
CA PHE A 4 -27.34 -13.35 2.64
C PHE A 4 -26.41 -12.69 3.64
N TYR A 5 -25.12 -13.07 3.63
CA TYR A 5 -24.09 -12.50 4.48
C TYR A 5 -22.91 -11.98 3.65
N PHE A 6 -22.31 -10.88 4.09
CA PHE A 6 -21.02 -10.43 3.57
C PHE A 6 -19.92 -10.61 4.61
N LEU A 7 -18.73 -10.99 4.13
CA LEU A 7 -17.50 -11.03 4.91
C LEU A 7 -16.45 -10.11 4.27
N GLN A 8 -16.03 -9.12 5.02
CA GLN A 8 -14.81 -8.34 4.76
C GLN A 8 -14.06 -8.23 6.08
N ILE A 9 -13.48 -9.37 6.50
CA ILE A 9 -12.80 -9.48 7.79
C ILE A 9 -11.68 -8.46 7.84
N PRO A 10 -11.63 -7.59 8.87
CA PRO A 10 -10.75 -6.45 8.88
C PRO A 10 -9.28 -6.85 9.13
N LEU A 11 -8.40 -5.96 8.71
CA LEU A 11 -7.11 -5.79 9.36
C LEU A 11 -7.38 -5.04 10.66
N GLY A 12 -7.22 -5.55 11.85
CA GLY A 12 -7.39 -4.84 13.09
C GLY A 12 -6.39 -3.69 13.20
N THR A 13 -6.73 -2.54 12.74
CA THR A 13 -6.08 -1.25 12.92
C THR A 13 -6.76 -0.52 14.08
N ASP A 14 -6.16 0.56 14.57
CA ASP A 14 -6.79 1.41 15.59
C ASP A 14 -8.11 2.04 15.12
N ALA A 15 -8.40 1.98 13.81
CA ALA A 15 -9.63 2.46 13.20
C ALA A 15 -10.16 1.45 12.19
N ALA A 16 -11.45 1.15 12.25
CA ALA A 16 -12.13 0.25 11.33
C ALA A 16 -12.32 0.91 9.96
N TYR A 17 -11.89 0.23 8.90
CA TYR A 17 -12.22 0.66 7.53
C TYR A 17 -13.64 0.29 7.18
N LEU A 18 -14.43 1.26 6.70
CA LEU A 18 -15.76 0.94 6.15
C LEU A 18 -15.62 0.00 4.94
N PRO A 19 -16.45 -1.06 4.86
CA PRO A 19 -16.32 -2.07 3.82
C PRO A 19 -16.95 -1.58 2.50
N GLN A 20 -16.23 -0.70 1.80
CA GLN A 20 -16.70 0.01 0.60
C GLN A 20 -17.20 -0.95 -0.49
N ALA A 21 -16.42 -1.99 -0.83
CA ALA A 21 -16.81 -2.95 -1.87
C ALA A 21 -18.13 -3.66 -1.52
N VAL A 22 -18.27 -4.09 -0.26
CA VAL A 22 -19.49 -4.73 0.25
C VAL A 22 -20.69 -3.78 0.15
N GLY A 23 -20.51 -2.54 0.66
CA GLY A 23 -21.56 -1.52 0.63
C GLY A 23 -22.02 -1.20 -0.79
N THR A 24 -21.08 -1.04 -1.72
CA THR A 24 -21.36 -0.70 -3.11
C THR A 24 -22.09 -1.85 -3.83
N ILE A 25 -21.60 -3.09 -3.70
CA ILE A 25 -22.21 -4.27 -4.31
C ILE A 25 -23.63 -4.49 -3.77
N TRP A 26 -23.82 -4.43 -2.44
CA TRP A 26 -25.15 -4.61 -1.88
C TRP A 26 -26.12 -3.48 -2.27
N SER A 27 -25.65 -2.24 -2.22
CA SER A 27 -26.46 -1.09 -2.64
C SER A 27 -26.93 -1.20 -4.09
N TYR A 28 -26.04 -1.68 -4.97
CA TYR A 28 -26.38 -1.93 -6.37
C TYR A 28 -27.39 -3.08 -6.52
N CYS A 29 -27.16 -4.21 -5.90
CA CYS A 29 -28.03 -5.38 -6.00
C CYS A 29 -29.41 -5.11 -5.38
N ASN A 30 -29.47 -4.44 -4.24
CA ASN A 30 -30.70 -4.20 -3.48
C ASN A 30 -31.68 -3.21 -4.15
N GLN A 31 -31.27 -2.47 -5.19
CA GLN A 31 -32.20 -1.65 -5.97
C GLN A 31 -33.15 -2.48 -6.86
N PHE A 32 -32.79 -3.74 -7.17
CA PHE A 32 -33.60 -4.64 -8.01
C PHE A 32 -34.62 -5.39 -7.17
N GLU A 33 -35.89 -5.37 -7.63
CA GLU A 33 -37.03 -5.98 -6.91
C GLU A 33 -36.84 -7.50 -6.78
N GLU A 34 -36.31 -8.15 -7.81
CA GLU A 34 -36.06 -9.59 -7.84
C GLU A 34 -35.10 -10.01 -6.73
N VAL A 35 -34.06 -9.20 -6.47
CA VAL A 35 -33.10 -9.46 -5.38
C VAL A 35 -33.81 -9.28 -4.03
N ARG A 36 -34.54 -8.17 -3.83
CA ARG A 36 -35.27 -7.90 -2.56
C ARG A 36 -36.32 -8.96 -2.23
N LYS A 37 -36.95 -9.56 -3.24
CA LYS A 37 -37.95 -10.63 -3.04
C LYS A 37 -37.28 -11.94 -2.61
N ARG A 38 -36.05 -12.22 -3.05
CA ARG A 38 -35.35 -13.49 -2.82
C ARG A 38 -34.42 -13.47 -1.60
N TYR A 39 -33.73 -12.37 -1.38
CA TYR A 39 -32.66 -12.27 -0.38
C TYR A 39 -32.90 -11.16 0.63
N LYS A 40 -32.46 -11.37 1.86
CA LYS A 40 -32.28 -10.33 2.88
C LYS A 40 -30.82 -10.33 3.31
N LEU A 41 -30.24 -9.15 3.50
CA LEU A 41 -28.94 -9.03 4.16
C LEU A 41 -29.12 -9.35 5.64
N ALA A 42 -28.59 -10.50 6.05
CA ALA A 42 -28.70 -10.99 7.41
C ALA A 42 -27.54 -10.49 8.29
N GLY A 43 -26.39 -10.13 7.70
CA GLY A 43 -25.27 -9.56 8.43
C GLY A 43 -24.08 -9.24 7.56
N VAL A 44 -23.19 -8.39 8.12
CA VAL A 44 -21.89 -8.03 7.54
C VAL A 44 -20.82 -8.21 8.60
N TRP A 45 -19.88 -9.11 8.37
CA TRP A 45 -18.69 -9.26 9.21
C TRP A 45 -17.61 -8.31 8.71
N TRP A 46 -17.41 -7.18 9.38
CA TRP A 46 -16.46 -6.15 8.93
C TRP A 46 -15.54 -5.59 10.04
N ASN A 47 -15.99 -5.42 11.27
CA ASN A 47 -15.16 -4.90 12.37
C ASN A 47 -15.08 -5.82 13.57
N LYS A 48 -16.04 -6.71 13.70
CA LYS A 48 -16.11 -7.77 14.70
C LYS A 48 -16.81 -8.99 14.10
N GLU A 49 -16.52 -10.14 14.67
CA GLU A 49 -17.21 -11.38 14.32
C GLU A 49 -18.71 -11.27 14.59
N ILE A 50 -19.48 -11.88 13.72
CA ILE A 50 -20.95 -11.96 13.84
C ILE A 50 -21.39 -13.40 13.82
N ASP A 51 -22.52 -13.69 14.46
CA ASP A 51 -23.15 -15.01 14.35
C ASP A 51 -23.74 -15.20 12.95
N ILE A 52 -23.26 -16.24 12.28
CA ILE A 52 -23.80 -16.66 10.97
C ILE A 52 -24.76 -17.81 11.20
N VAL A 53 -26.04 -17.53 10.96
CA VAL A 53 -27.13 -18.47 11.23
C VAL A 53 -27.87 -18.76 9.93
N GLU A 54 -27.97 -20.07 9.59
CA GLU A 54 -28.69 -20.56 8.41
C GLU A 54 -28.40 -19.72 7.12
N PRO A 55 -27.13 -19.59 6.72
CA PRO A 55 -26.78 -18.84 5.53
C PRO A 55 -27.18 -19.61 4.28
N ASP A 56 -27.91 -18.97 3.39
CA ASP A 56 -28.14 -19.49 2.03
C ASP A 56 -27.03 -19.05 1.07
N PHE A 57 -26.48 -17.84 1.31
CA PHE A 57 -25.48 -17.23 0.46
C PHE A 57 -24.48 -16.41 1.26
N ILE A 58 -23.20 -16.60 0.96
CA ILE A 58 -22.10 -15.80 1.53
C ILE A 58 -21.26 -15.23 0.40
N ALA A 59 -20.98 -13.93 0.49
CA ALA A 59 -20.01 -13.25 -0.35
C ALA A 59 -18.84 -12.73 0.51
N ALA A 60 -17.61 -12.95 0.08
CA ALA A 60 -16.45 -12.43 0.80
C ALA A 60 -15.56 -11.54 -0.08
N SER A 61 -15.11 -10.41 0.49
CA SER A 61 -14.14 -9.51 -0.13
C SER A 61 -12.74 -9.85 0.38
N CYS A 62 -11.89 -10.36 -0.53
CA CYS A 62 -10.63 -11.00 -0.20
C CYS A 62 -9.44 -10.19 -0.74
N TYR A 63 -8.53 -9.89 0.18
CA TYR A 63 -7.25 -9.21 -0.06
C TYR A 63 -6.13 -10.07 0.52
N MET A 64 -4.90 -9.90 0.08
CA MET A 64 -3.74 -10.64 0.57
C MET A 64 -3.65 -10.66 2.11
N TRP A 65 -3.99 -9.56 2.77
CA TRP A 65 -3.90 -9.43 4.23
C TRP A 65 -5.02 -10.11 5.00
N ASN A 66 -6.20 -10.36 4.41
CA ASN A 66 -7.32 -11.00 5.09
C ASN A 66 -7.67 -12.37 4.53
N TRP A 67 -7.01 -12.80 3.47
CA TRP A 67 -7.33 -14.05 2.77
C TRP A 67 -7.34 -15.26 3.69
N LYS A 68 -6.25 -15.46 4.41
CA LYS A 68 -6.11 -16.66 5.26
C LYS A 68 -7.24 -16.77 6.29
N ILE A 69 -7.50 -15.71 7.05
CA ILE A 69 -8.56 -15.71 8.07
C ILE A 69 -9.94 -15.85 7.44
N THR A 70 -10.15 -15.19 6.30
CA THR A 70 -11.41 -15.28 5.56
C THR A 70 -11.63 -16.70 5.06
N TYR A 71 -10.62 -17.33 4.46
CA TYR A 71 -10.74 -18.69 3.96
C TYR A 71 -10.94 -19.72 5.08
N ASP A 72 -10.25 -19.58 6.21
CA ASP A 72 -10.46 -20.45 7.38
C ASP A 72 -11.90 -20.33 7.90
N ALA A 73 -12.44 -19.11 7.99
CA ALA A 73 -13.85 -18.90 8.35
C ALA A 73 -14.80 -19.54 7.32
N LEU A 74 -14.55 -19.38 6.03
CA LEU A 74 -15.37 -19.96 4.96
C LEU A 74 -15.36 -21.50 4.99
N LYS A 75 -14.24 -22.14 5.32
CA LYS A 75 -14.17 -23.60 5.52
C LYS A 75 -15.08 -24.07 6.65
N GLU A 76 -15.01 -23.43 7.80
CA GLU A 76 -15.87 -23.79 8.95
C GLU A 76 -17.34 -23.56 8.65
N ILE A 77 -17.68 -22.47 7.93
CA ILE A 77 -19.05 -22.20 7.49
C ILE A 77 -19.52 -23.27 6.51
N LYS A 78 -18.73 -23.62 5.50
CA LYS A 78 -19.09 -24.64 4.51
C LYS A 78 -19.29 -26.01 5.15
N LYS A 79 -18.45 -26.36 6.12
CA LYS A 79 -18.58 -27.59 6.92
C LYS A 79 -19.89 -27.63 7.72
N LYS A 80 -20.27 -26.50 8.36
CA LYS A 80 -21.50 -26.39 9.14
C LYS A 80 -22.74 -26.30 8.26
N TYR A 81 -22.63 -25.62 7.11
CA TYR A 81 -23.72 -25.39 6.18
C TYR A 81 -23.33 -25.80 4.74
N PRO A 82 -23.31 -27.11 4.43
CA PRO A 82 -22.80 -27.59 3.13
C PRO A 82 -23.55 -27.09 1.91
N LYS A 83 -24.83 -26.69 2.08
CA LYS A 83 -25.69 -26.17 1.00
C LYS A 83 -25.52 -24.67 0.78
N CYS A 84 -24.86 -23.97 1.69
CA CYS A 84 -24.60 -22.54 1.55
C CYS A 84 -23.75 -22.28 0.30
N ARG A 85 -24.20 -21.36 -0.57
CA ARG A 85 -23.41 -20.90 -1.70
C ARG A 85 -22.38 -19.89 -1.22
N ILE A 86 -21.12 -20.12 -1.51
CA ILE A 86 -20.01 -19.26 -1.11
C ILE A 86 -19.33 -18.69 -2.36
N VAL A 87 -19.30 -17.38 -2.48
CA VAL A 87 -18.59 -16.69 -3.55
C VAL A 87 -17.57 -15.71 -2.97
N VAL A 88 -16.46 -15.54 -3.66
CA VAL A 88 -15.41 -14.61 -3.25
C VAL A 88 -15.07 -13.64 -4.38
N GLY A 89 -14.61 -12.46 -4.03
CA GLY A 89 -14.12 -11.45 -4.96
C GLY A 89 -13.00 -10.64 -4.32
N GLY A 90 -12.50 -9.64 -5.02
CA GLY A 90 -11.38 -8.83 -4.59
C GLY A 90 -10.07 -9.24 -5.28
N PRO A 91 -8.93 -8.61 -4.94
CA PRO A 91 -7.68 -8.80 -5.67
C PRO A 91 -6.96 -10.13 -5.37
N GLU A 92 -7.29 -10.81 -4.25
CA GLU A 92 -6.56 -12.02 -3.84
C GLU A 92 -6.98 -13.29 -4.60
N PRO A 93 -8.26 -13.62 -4.79
CA PRO A 93 -8.65 -14.81 -5.54
C PRO A 93 -8.18 -14.71 -7.00
N GLN A 94 -7.44 -15.72 -7.48
CA GLN A 94 -7.03 -15.76 -8.89
C GLN A 94 -8.22 -16.08 -9.79
N TYR A 95 -8.31 -15.41 -10.92
CA TYR A 95 -9.39 -15.62 -11.90
C TYR A 95 -9.09 -16.83 -12.79
N THR A 96 -8.84 -17.98 -12.16
CA THR A 96 -8.51 -19.24 -12.85
C THR A 96 -9.26 -20.43 -12.26
N SER A 97 -9.66 -21.37 -13.13
CA SER A 97 -10.31 -22.60 -12.67
C SER A 97 -9.40 -23.46 -11.80
N GLU A 98 -8.08 -23.40 -12.02
CA GLU A 98 -7.11 -24.10 -11.19
C GLU A 98 -7.07 -23.59 -9.75
N TRP A 99 -7.24 -22.28 -9.56
CA TRP A 99 -7.38 -21.71 -8.22
C TRP A 99 -8.65 -22.21 -7.53
N CYS A 100 -9.78 -22.24 -8.24
CA CYS A 100 -11.04 -22.76 -7.70
C CYS A 100 -10.94 -24.24 -7.32
N LYS A 101 -10.23 -25.07 -8.09
CA LYS A 101 -9.99 -26.48 -7.76
C LYS A 101 -9.20 -26.66 -6.45
N LYS A 102 -8.29 -25.73 -6.15
CA LYS A 102 -7.51 -25.73 -4.88
C LYS A 102 -8.32 -25.26 -3.67
N HIS A 103 -9.48 -24.63 -3.88
CA HIS A 103 -10.34 -24.10 -2.83
C HIS A 103 -11.77 -24.64 -2.98
N PRO A 104 -11.99 -25.95 -2.74
CA PRO A 104 -13.24 -26.62 -3.05
C PRO A 104 -14.45 -26.15 -2.24
N GLU A 105 -14.25 -25.43 -1.15
CA GLU A 105 -15.32 -24.83 -0.33
C GLU A 105 -15.93 -23.60 -0.99
N ILE A 106 -15.24 -23.02 -1.99
CA ILE A 106 -15.68 -21.83 -2.72
C ILE A 106 -16.39 -22.27 -4.00
N ASP A 107 -17.61 -21.84 -4.16
CA ASP A 107 -18.44 -22.21 -5.32
C ASP A 107 -18.08 -21.37 -6.55
N ALA A 108 -17.66 -20.11 -6.36
CA ALA A 108 -17.25 -19.24 -7.47
C ALA A 108 -16.36 -18.05 -7.02
N VAL A 109 -15.57 -17.55 -7.98
CA VAL A 109 -14.85 -16.27 -7.90
C VAL A 109 -15.55 -15.26 -8.80
N LEU A 110 -15.79 -14.05 -8.30
CA LEU A 110 -16.30 -12.93 -9.08
C LEU A 110 -15.12 -12.06 -9.52
N ALA A 111 -14.88 -12.01 -10.82
CA ALA A 111 -13.74 -11.30 -11.39
C ALA A 111 -14.02 -9.79 -11.52
N TYR A 112 -13.02 -8.96 -11.25
CA TYR A 112 -13.01 -7.51 -11.43
C TYR A 112 -14.06 -6.78 -10.56
N TYR A 113 -14.84 -5.84 -11.15
CA TYR A 113 -15.93 -5.14 -10.46
C TYR A 113 -17.15 -6.04 -10.32
N GLY A 114 -17.61 -6.26 -9.11
CA GLY A 114 -18.55 -7.32 -8.78
C GLY A 114 -20.03 -6.95 -8.85
N GLU A 115 -20.40 -5.69 -9.07
CA GLU A 115 -21.79 -5.24 -8.92
C GLU A 115 -22.74 -5.96 -9.88
N GLU A 116 -22.45 -5.91 -11.18
CA GLU A 116 -23.32 -6.51 -12.20
C GLU A 116 -23.28 -8.04 -12.16
N THR A 117 -22.08 -8.61 -11.97
CA THR A 117 -21.91 -10.06 -11.82
C THR A 117 -22.70 -10.59 -10.60
N MET A 118 -22.61 -9.90 -9.45
CA MET A 118 -23.36 -10.29 -8.25
C MET A 118 -24.87 -10.16 -8.47
N ARG A 119 -25.32 -9.07 -9.10
CA ARG A 119 -26.75 -8.89 -9.41
C ARG A 119 -27.29 -10.05 -10.25
N ARG A 120 -26.60 -10.41 -11.34
CA ARG A 120 -26.99 -11.54 -12.19
C ARG A 120 -27.01 -12.84 -11.40
N LEU A 121 -25.98 -13.11 -10.63
CA LEU A 121 -25.89 -14.31 -9.82
C LEU A 121 -27.08 -14.45 -8.85
N LEU A 122 -27.51 -13.35 -8.23
CA LEU A 122 -28.65 -13.35 -7.31
C LEU A 122 -30.01 -13.45 -8.03
N VAL A 123 -30.12 -12.93 -9.26
CA VAL A 123 -31.36 -12.97 -10.04
C VAL A 123 -31.50 -14.29 -10.79
N ASP A 124 -30.48 -14.72 -11.50
CA ASP A 124 -30.52 -15.89 -12.37
C ASP A 124 -30.32 -17.19 -11.58
N ASP A 125 -29.71 -17.12 -10.41
CA ASP A 125 -29.36 -18.25 -9.52
C ASP A 125 -28.43 -19.29 -10.19
N GLU A 126 -27.73 -18.87 -11.23
CA GLU A 126 -26.80 -19.67 -12.04
C GLU A 126 -25.38 -19.17 -11.88
N LEU A 127 -24.39 -20.10 -11.94
CA LEU A 127 -22.97 -19.75 -11.89
C LEU A 127 -22.39 -19.49 -13.28
N ASN A 128 -22.95 -20.08 -14.35
CA ASN A 128 -22.41 -19.92 -15.70
C ASN A 128 -22.86 -18.59 -16.33
N ILE A 129 -22.36 -17.50 -15.79
CA ILE A 129 -22.65 -16.13 -16.23
C ILE A 129 -21.34 -15.33 -16.44
N PRO A 130 -21.37 -14.23 -17.21
CA PRO A 130 -20.22 -13.34 -17.39
C PRO A 130 -19.61 -12.88 -16.07
N GLY A 131 -18.27 -12.92 -15.99
CA GLY A 131 -17.53 -12.46 -14.80
C GLY A 131 -17.37 -13.50 -13.69
N VAL A 132 -17.95 -14.71 -13.84
CA VAL A 132 -17.82 -15.81 -12.87
C VAL A 132 -16.74 -16.80 -13.30
N VAL A 133 -15.92 -17.22 -12.33
CA VAL A 133 -14.95 -18.31 -12.48
C VAL A 133 -15.27 -19.40 -11.47
N THR A 134 -15.29 -20.64 -11.93
CA THR A 134 -15.48 -21.83 -11.10
C THR A 134 -14.41 -22.88 -11.44
N LYS A 135 -14.43 -24.01 -10.75
CA LYS A 135 -13.55 -25.14 -11.08
C LYS A 135 -13.78 -25.71 -12.48
N ASP A 136 -14.97 -25.50 -13.06
CA ASP A 136 -15.41 -26.14 -14.30
C ASP A 136 -15.35 -25.19 -15.51
N PHE A 137 -15.41 -23.88 -15.30
CA PHE A 137 -15.36 -22.87 -16.37
C PHE A 137 -14.77 -21.54 -15.91
N ASN A 138 -14.40 -20.68 -16.87
CA ASN A 138 -13.83 -19.37 -16.62
C ASN A 138 -14.42 -18.31 -17.57
N ASN A 139 -15.35 -17.50 -17.07
CA ASN A 139 -15.98 -16.41 -17.80
C ASN A 139 -15.46 -15.02 -17.35
N ALA A 140 -14.28 -14.94 -16.73
CA ALA A 140 -13.71 -13.67 -16.27
C ALA A 140 -13.55 -12.65 -17.41
N ALA A 141 -13.12 -13.09 -18.60
CA ALA A 141 -12.94 -12.21 -19.74
C ALA A 141 -14.25 -11.56 -20.23
N GLU A 142 -15.39 -12.16 -19.91
CA GLU A 142 -16.73 -11.71 -20.30
C GLU A 142 -17.36 -10.77 -19.29
N ALA A 143 -16.67 -10.47 -18.17
CA ALA A 143 -17.19 -9.61 -17.11
C ALA A 143 -17.72 -8.28 -17.65
N GLU A 144 -18.94 -7.95 -17.25
CA GLU A 144 -19.62 -6.70 -17.56
C GLU A 144 -19.64 -5.79 -16.33
N TYR A 145 -19.63 -4.48 -16.57
CA TYR A 145 -19.57 -3.49 -15.49
C TYR A 145 -20.87 -2.68 -15.42
N ALA A 146 -21.31 -2.43 -14.19
CA ALA A 146 -22.40 -1.50 -13.95
C ALA A 146 -22.02 -0.08 -14.38
N ASP A 147 -22.96 0.66 -14.96
CA ASP A 147 -22.77 2.10 -15.21
C ASP A 147 -22.60 2.81 -13.84
N PRO A 148 -21.54 3.59 -13.62
CA PRO A 148 -21.34 4.35 -12.37
C PRO A 148 -22.54 5.20 -11.94
N LYS A 149 -23.34 5.69 -12.90
CA LYS A 149 -24.56 6.46 -12.62
C LYS A 149 -25.67 5.62 -11.99
N MET A 150 -25.65 4.31 -12.25
CA MET A 150 -26.64 3.36 -11.71
C MET A 150 -26.22 2.77 -10.37
N ILE A 151 -25.02 3.07 -9.87
CA ILE A 151 -24.50 2.54 -8.62
C ILE A 151 -24.91 3.49 -7.47
N PRO A 152 -25.85 3.09 -6.59
CA PRO A 152 -26.20 3.88 -5.43
C PRO A 152 -25.04 4.01 -4.46
N SER A 153 -24.98 5.12 -3.75
CA SER A 153 -23.94 5.33 -2.73
C SER A 153 -24.31 4.60 -1.42
N PRO A 154 -23.45 3.74 -0.90
CA PRO A 154 -23.65 3.12 0.40
C PRO A 154 -23.56 4.12 1.57
N TYR A 155 -22.96 5.29 1.34
CA TYR A 155 -22.94 6.39 2.30
C TYR A 155 -24.28 7.12 2.38
N LEU A 156 -24.98 7.28 1.24
CA LEU A 156 -26.18 8.11 1.14
C LEU A 156 -27.49 7.35 1.26
N ASN A 157 -27.46 6.02 1.15
CA ASN A 157 -28.67 5.18 1.21
C ASN A 157 -28.88 4.52 2.58
N GLY A 158 -28.10 4.89 3.60
CA GLY A 158 -28.23 4.39 4.97
C GLY A 158 -27.50 3.06 5.25
N PHE A 159 -26.82 2.46 4.26
CA PHE A 159 -26.11 1.19 4.47
C PHE A 159 -25.04 1.31 5.56
N PHE A 160 -24.15 2.30 5.45
CA PHE A 160 -23.13 2.51 6.46
C PHE A 160 -23.66 3.08 7.77
N ASP A 161 -24.78 3.82 7.74
CA ASP A 161 -25.42 4.29 8.97
C ASP A 161 -25.87 3.10 9.82
N SER A 162 -26.46 2.07 9.21
CA SER A 162 -26.86 0.85 9.91
C SER A 162 -25.68 0.03 10.45
N LEU A 163 -24.55 0.00 9.76
CA LEU A 163 -23.32 -0.66 10.25
C LEU A 163 -22.66 0.09 11.40
N LEU A 164 -22.81 1.40 11.44
CA LEU A 164 -22.24 2.26 12.48
C LEU A 164 -23.10 2.35 13.74
N GLU A 165 -24.33 1.85 13.70
CA GLU A 165 -25.20 1.83 14.87
C GLU A 165 -24.56 1.04 16.01
N GLY A 166 -24.33 1.70 17.15
CA GLY A 166 -23.63 1.11 18.31
C GLY A 166 -22.12 0.91 18.15
N ASN A 167 -21.52 1.35 17.05
CA ASN A 167 -20.08 1.28 16.87
C ASN A 167 -19.37 2.38 17.66
N THR A 168 -18.40 2.00 18.51
CA THR A 168 -17.58 2.91 19.31
C THR A 168 -16.16 3.10 18.79
N GLN A 169 -15.77 2.33 17.77
CA GLN A 169 -14.43 2.42 17.19
C GLN A 169 -14.32 3.63 16.26
N LYS A 170 -13.12 4.19 16.19
CA LYS A 170 -12.79 5.17 15.16
C LYS A 170 -12.92 4.55 13.77
N VAL A 171 -13.37 5.33 12.80
CA VAL A 171 -13.67 4.83 11.44
C VAL A 171 -12.83 5.56 10.42
N ARG A 172 -12.38 4.83 9.41
CA ARG A 172 -11.82 5.35 8.15
C ARG A 172 -12.79 5.08 7.01
N ALA A 173 -12.95 6.04 6.14
CA ALA A 173 -13.79 5.90 4.96
C ALA A 173 -12.94 5.77 3.70
N ILE A 174 -13.43 5.02 2.72
CA ILE A 174 -12.84 4.92 1.39
C ILE A 174 -13.69 5.77 0.44
N PHE A 175 -13.10 6.80 -0.15
CA PHE A 175 -13.74 7.63 -1.15
C PHE A 175 -13.35 7.16 -2.55
N GLU A 176 -14.33 6.93 -3.40
CA GLU A 176 -14.14 6.50 -4.78
C GLU A 176 -14.80 7.54 -5.72
N GLY A 177 -14.00 8.42 -6.29
CA GLY A 177 -14.47 9.42 -7.27
C GLY A 177 -14.50 8.87 -8.70
N ASN A 178 -13.59 7.95 -9.02
CA ASN A 178 -13.54 7.25 -10.30
C ASN A 178 -12.93 5.86 -10.15
N ARG A 179 -13.17 5.00 -11.13
CA ARG A 179 -12.62 3.65 -11.25
C ARG A 179 -11.72 3.53 -12.47
N GLY A 180 -10.74 2.66 -12.37
CA GLY A 180 -9.82 2.35 -13.45
C GLY A 180 -8.54 3.18 -13.42
N CYS A 181 -7.58 2.75 -14.24
CA CYS A 181 -6.28 3.36 -14.41
C CYS A 181 -5.86 3.25 -15.87
N PRO A 182 -5.44 4.33 -16.55
CA PRO A 182 -5.08 4.27 -17.96
C PRO A 182 -3.73 3.57 -18.22
N TYR A 183 -3.04 3.18 -17.15
CA TYR A 183 -1.73 2.53 -17.21
C TYR A 183 -1.85 1.03 -17.01
N THR A 184 -0.91 0.28 -17.61
CA THR A 184 -0.86 -1.19 -17.59
C THR A 184 0.42 -1.68 -16.91
N CYS A 185 0.76 -1.15 -15.75
CA CYS A 185 1.95 -1.56 -15.01
C CYS A 185 1.85 -3.05 -14.61
N SER A 186 2.83 -3.86 -15.03
CA SER A 186 2.83 -5.32 -14.89
C SER A 186 2.77 -5.83 -13.44
N PHE A 187 3.25 -5.04 -12.49
CA PHE A 187 3.23 -5.36 -11.06
C PHE A 187 1.92 -4.99 -10.35
N CYS A 188 1.01 -4.28 -11.02
CA CYS A 188 -0.14 -3.67 -10.39
C CYS A 188 -1.43 -4.44 -10.71
N ASP A 189 -2.21 -4.78 -9.69
CA ASP A 189 -3.49 -5.46 -9.88
C ASP A 189 -4.48 -4.64 -10.73
N ILE A 190 -4.48 -3.30 -10.57
CA ILE A 190 -5.28 -2.38 -11.41
C ILE A 190 -4.64 -2.17 -12.81
N GLY A 191 -3.43 -2.67 -13.05
CA GLY A 191 -2.74 -2.64 -14.35
C GLY A 191 -3.37 -3.52 -15.43
N HIS A 192 -4.37 -4.32 -15.09
CA HIS A 192 -5.03 -5.21 -16.06
C HIS A 192 -5.85 -4.42 -17.08
N LYS A 193 -5.85 -4.89 -18.36
CA LYS A 193 -6.54 -4.23 -19.48
C LYS A 193 -8.04 -3.94 -19.22
N LYS A 194 -8.70 -4.75 -18.40
CA LYS A 194 -10.09 -4.54 -18.00
C LYS A 194 -10.33 -3.26 -17.18
N TYR A 195 -9.29 -2.71 -16.56
CA TYR A 195 -9.38 -1.48 -15.76
C TYR A 195 -8.92 -0.21 -16.49
N THR A 196 -8.50 -0.31 -17.77
CA THR A 196 -7.92 0.85 -18.48
C THR A 196 -8.93 1.94 -18.82
N LYS A 197 -10.22 1.61 -18.90
CA LYS A 197 -11.28 2.60 -19.13
C LYS A 197 -11.67 3.26 -17.81
N ILE A 198 -11.39 4.55 -17.68
CA ILE A 198 -11.80 5.31 -16.50
C ILE A 198 -13.32 5.52 -16.51
N GLN A 199 -13.96 5.18 -15.40
CA GLN A 199 -15.37 5.34 -15.14
C GLN A 199 -15.54 6.37 -14.01
N MET A 200 -16.21 7.49 -14.29
CA MET A 200 -16.35 8.58 -13.33
C MET A 200 -17.72 8.57 -12.66
N PHE A 201 -17.74 8.71 -11.34
CA PHE A 201 -18.95 9.04 -10.61
C PHE A 201 -19.31 10.52 -10.76
N GLU A 202 -20.57 10.87 -10.62
CA GLU A 202 -21.03 12.26 -10.73
C GLU A 202 -20.45 13.12 -9.62
N THR A 203 -20.03 14.34 -9.95
CA THR A 203 -19.39 15.25 -8.99
C THR A 203 -20.30 15.56 -7.80
N GLU A 204 -21.60 15.72 -8.05
CA GLU A 204 -22.57 16.01 -6.99
C GLU A 204 -22.73 14.83 -6.00
N LYS A 205 -22.71 13.59 -6.51
CA LYS A 205 -22.66 12.39 -5.67
C LYS A 205 -21.39 12.38 -4.80
N CYS A 206 -20.24 12.64 -5.42
CA CYS A 206 -18.95 12.69 -4.73
C CYS A 206 -18.94 13.74 -3.59
N LEU A 207 -19.47 14.93 -3.84
CA LEU A 207 -19.56 15.99 -2.83
C LEU A 207 -20.46 15.61 -1.66
N LYS A 208 -21.61 14.95 -1.94
CA LYS A 208 -22.51 14.45 -0.90
C LYS A 208 -21.89 13.34 -0.05
N GLU A 209 -21.13 12.44 -0.68
CA GLU A 209 -20.39 11.39 0.04
C GLU A 209 -19.29 12.00 0.93
N LEU A 210 -18.51 12.94 0.42
CA LEU A 210 -17.52 13.66 1.22
C LEU A 210 -18.17 14.42 2.38
N LYS A 211 -19.34 15.03 2.14
CA LYS A 211 -20.10 15.66 3.23
C LYS A 211 -20.50 14.66 4.30
N TRP A 212 -21.04 13.49 3.91
CA TRP A 212 -21.38 12.42 4.84
C TRP A 212 -20.18 12.00 5.71
N MET A 213 -19.00 11.83 5.08
CA MET A 213 -17.76 11.46 5.76
C MET A 213 -17.29 12.55 6.75
N CYS A 214 -17.35 13.81 6.34
CA CYS A 214 -16.98 14.94 7.19
C CYS A 214 -17.95 15.10 8.37
N ASP A 215 -19.26 15.02 8.14
CA ASP A 215 -20.28 15.15 9.18
C ASP A 215 -20.15 14.08 10.28
N ARG A 216 -19.60 12.91 9.94
CA ARG A 216 -19.33 11.81 10.89
C ARG A 216 -17.90 11.85 11.47
N ASN A 217 -17.14 12.86 11.09
CA ASN A 217 -15.77 13.09 11.56
C ASN A 217 -14.92 11.82 11.51
N VAL A 218 -14.93 11.13 10.34
CA VAL A 218 -14.07 9.97 10.14
C VAL A 218 -12.61 10.36 10.31
N THR A 219 -11.79 9.46 10.83
CA THR A 219 -10.37 9.77 11.12
C THR A 219 -9.52 9.95 9.88
N ALA A 220 -9.91 9.29 8.77
CA ALA A 220 -9.30 9.51 7.47
C ALA A 220 -10.29 9.18 6.35
N ILE A 221 -10.14 9.88 5.23
CA ILE A 221 -10.77 9.60 3.95
C ILE A 221 -9.65 9.13 3.01
N ASP A 222 -9.60 7.83 2.76
CA ASP A 222 -8.66 7.22 1.82
C ASP A 222 -9.24 7.29 0.42
N VAL A 223 -8.57 7.99 -0.50
CA VAL A 223 -9.04 8.14 -1.88
C VAL A 223 -8.59 6.94 -2.71
N ALA A 224 -9.53 6.16 -3.18
CA ALA A 224 -9.29 4.96 -3.99
C ALA A 224 -8.99 5.26 -5.48
N ASP A 225 -9.18 6.49 -5.93
CA ASP A 225 -8.86 6.92 -7.28
C ASP A 225 -7.37 6.69 -7.56
N SER A 226 -7.03 5.84 -8.53
CA SER A 226 -5.62 5.47 -8.82
C SER A 226 -4.76 6.64 -9.32
N ASN A 227 -5.36 7.74 -9.74
CA ASN A 227 -4.69 8.92 -10.28
C ASN A 227 -5.47 10.19 -9.93
N PHE A 228 -5.58 10.51 -8.64
CA PHE A 228 -6.31 11.71 -8.18
C PHE A 228 -5.59 12.99 -8.62
N GLY A 229 -6.34 14.00 -9.00
CA GLY A 229 -5.83 15.34 -9.39
C GLY A 229 -5.78 15.59 -10.90
N ILE A 230 -6.00 14.57 -11.76
CA ILE A 230 -5.98 14.76 -13.22
C ILE A 230 -7.23 15.47 -13.75
N PHE A 231 -8.39 15.24 -13.13
CA PHE A 231 -9.65 15.77 -13.61
C PHE A 231 -9.93 17.18 -13.07
N PRO A 232 -10.57 18.08 -13.86
CA PRO A 232 -10.91 19.43 -13.39
C PRO A 232 -11.77 19.44 -12.10
N ARG A 233 -12.64 18.44 -11.92
CA ARG A 233 -13.49 18.34 -10.73
C ARG A 233 -12.74 18.04 -9.43
N ASP A 234 -11.54 17.47 -9.51
CA ASP A 234 -10.76 17.11 -8.31
C ASP A 234 -10.40 18.35 -7.49
N GLU A 235 -10.23 19.51 -8.14
CA GLU A 235 -10.06 20.77 -7.43
C GLU A 235 -11.30 21.13 -6.60
N LYS A 236 -12.52 20.90 -7.14
CA LYS A 236 -13.76 21.15 -6.39
C LYS A 236 -13.89 20.23 -5.17
N LEU A 237 -13.44 18.97 -5.30
CA LEU A 237 -13.45 18.02 -4.19
C LEU A 237 -12.46 18.43 -3.10
N VAL A 238 -11.24 18.85 -3.47
CA VAL A 238 -10.24 19.38 -2.54
C VAL A 238 -10.77 20.64 -1.85
N ASP A 239 -11.30 21.60 -2.61
CA ASP A 239 -11.83 22.85 -2.06
C ASP A 239 -12.98 22.59 -1.07
N PHE A 240 -13.82 21.60 -1.36
CA PHE A 240 -14.88 21.18 -0.45
C PHE A 240 -14.30 20.64 0.89
N VAL A 241 -13.37 19.69 0.84
CA VAL A 241 -12.77 19.11 2.06
C VAL A 241 -12.05 20.18 2.88
N VAL A 242 -11.29 21.06 2.23
CA VAL A 242 -10.64 22.21 2.87
C VAL A 242 -11.65 23.14 3.54
N SER A 243 -12.81 23.38 2.90
CA SER A 243 -13.88 24.18 3.49
C SER A 243 -14.46 23.54 4.75
N GLN A 244 -14.68 22.21 4.74
CA GLN A 244 -15.19 21.48 5.90
C GLN A 244 -14.18 21.50 7.07
N LYS A 245 -12.88 21.43 6.79
CA LYS A 245 -11.82 21.59 7.80
C LYS A 245 -11.86 22.97 8.43
N LYS A 246 -11.97 24.03 7.62
CA LYS A 246 -12.05 25.42 8.11
C LYS A 246 -13.30 25.69 8.95
N LEU A 247 -14.40 25.03 8.64
CA LEU A 247 -15.66 25.13 9.40
C LEU A 247 -15.63 24.28 10.69
N GLY A 248 -14.60 23.49 10.92
CA GLY A 248 -14.51 22.57 12.07
C GLY A 248 -15.35 21.30 11.96
N ASN A 249 -15.95 21.05 10.81
CA ASN A 249 -16.78 19.85 10.55
C ASN A 249 -15.93 18.60 10.27
N PHE A 250 -14.65 18.74 9.96
CA PHE A 250 -13.74 17.64 9.64
C PHE A 250 -12.38 17.83 10.31
N ASN A 251 -11.98 16.87 11.16
CA ASN A 251 -10.69 16.86 11.83
C ASN A 251 -9.79 15.70 11.37
N GLY A 252 -10.30 14.86 10.47
CA GLY A 252 -9.56 13.76 9.88
C GLY A 252 -8.57 14.18 8.81
N ARG A 253 -8.03 13.17 8.13
CA ARG A 253 -7.08 13.31 7.00
C ARG A 253 -7.78 12.98 5.68
N PHE A 254 -7.41 13.66 4.61
CA PHE A 254 -7.81 13.34 3.24
C PHE A 254 -6.57 12.86 2.48
N MET A 255 -6.55 11.59 2.06
CA MET A 255 -5.35 10.88 1.63
C MET A 255 -5.45 10.45 0.17
N PRO A 256 -5.14 11.32 -0.79
CA PRO A 256 -5.21 11.00 -2.21
C PRO A 256 -4.01 10.17 -2.68
N THR A 257 -4.27 9.26 -3.62
CA THR A 257 -3.23 8.67 -4.46
C THR A 257 -3.02 9.57 -5.67
N TRP A 258 -1.98 10.40 -5.62
CA TRP A 258 -1.74 11.42 -6.63
C TRP A 258 -1.41 10.82 -8.00
N ALA A 259 -1.91 11.47 -9.04
CA ALA A 259 -1.59 11.11 -10.40
C ALA A 259 -0.11 11.38 -10.72
N LYS A 260 0.40 10.65 -11.69
CA LYS A 260 1.81 10.68 -12.13
C LYS A 260 2.08 11.74 -13.21
N THR A 261 1.06 12.48 -13.59
CA THR A 261 1.05 13.50 -14.65
C THR A 261 0.50 14.81 -14.10
N HIS A 262 0.65 15.93 -14.84
CA HIS A 262 0.10 17.23 -14.46
C HIS A 262 0.67 17.83 -13.16
N GLY A 263 1.99 17.76 -13.00
CA GLY A 263 2.70 18.15 -11.77
C GLY A 263 2.27 19.47 -11.14
N ASP A 264 2.20 20.57 -11.92
CA ASP A 264 1.84 21.91 -11.40
C ASP A 264 0.44 21.96 -10.79
N LYS A 265 -0.54 21.32 -11.45
CA LYS A 265 -1.91 21.23 -10.92
C LYS A 265 -1.97 20.43 -9.64
N ILE A 266 -1.32 19.27 -9.62
CA ILE A 266 -1.29 18.38 -8.47
C ILE A 266 -0.58 19.05 -7.29
N MET A 267 0.55 19.74 -7.53
CA MET A 267 1.24 20.52 -6.51
C MET A 267 0.34 21.59 -5.89
N LYS A 268 -0.47 22.28 -6.70
CA LYS A 268 -1.43 23.27 -6.21
C LYS A 268 -2.47 22.63 -5.29
N LEU A 269 -2.98 21.45 -5.64
CA LEU A 269 -3.96 20.73 -4.84
C LEU A 269 -3.34 20.20 -3.53
N ALA A 270 -2.15 19.60 -3.60
CA ALA A 270 -1.42 19.14 -2.43
C ALA A 270 -1.13 20.29 -1.45
N LYS A 271 -0.68 21.45 -1.98
CA LYS A 271 -0.46 22.64 -1.16
C LYS A 271 -1.73 23.11 -0.45
N LYS A 272 -2.89 23.12 -1.14
CA LYS A 272 -4.17 23.46 -0.50
C LYS A 272 -4.51 22.56 0.67
N LEU A 273 -4.29 21.23 0.55
CA LEU A 273 -4.56 20.26 1.61
C LEU A 273 -3.60 20.43 2.78
N GLN A 274 -2.33 20.70 2.52
CA GLN A 274 -1.32 20.92 3.57
C GLN A 274 -1.57 22.23 4.32
N ASP A 275 -1.83 23.32 3.62
CA ASP A 275 -2.12 24.61 4.24
C ASP A 275 -3.35 24.57 5.14
N ALA A 276 -4.29 23.68 4.81
CA ALA A 276 -5.47 23.42 5.63
C ALA A 276 -5.22 22.36 6.73
N ASN A 277 -4.02 21.79 6.83
CA ASN A 277 -3.69 20.71 7.75
C ASN A 277 -4.65 19.50 7.63
N VAL A 278 -4.93 19.10 6.39
CA VAL A 278 -5.81 17.96 6.03
C VAL A 278 -5.00 16.79 5.49
N ASP A 279 -3.90 17.06 4.77
CA ASP A 279 -2.88 16.09 4.37
C ASP A 279 -1.50 16.69 4.65
N ASP A 280 -0.56 15.86 5.06
CA ASP A 280 0.76 16.32 5.51
C ASP A 280 1.89 15.97 4.53
N THR A 281 1.63 15.12 3.52
CA THR A 281 2.69 14.64 2.63
C THR A 281 2.21 14.49 1.20
N PHE A 282 3.14 14.75 0.27
CA PHE A 282 2.93 14.56 -1.15
C PHE A 282 3.74 13.37 -1.66
N GLY A 283 3.06 12.32 -2.11
CA GLY A 283 3.71 11.08 -2.55
C GLY A 283 3.86 10.97 -4.07
N PHE A 284 5.06 10.61 -4.49
CA PHE A 284 5.37 10.22 -5.86
C PHE A 284 5.87 8.78 -5.91
N SER A 285 5.11 7.88 -6.50
CA SER A 285 5.55 6.49 -6.69
C SER A 285 6.41 6.39 -7.96
N LEU A 286 7.71 6.67 -7.85
CA LEU A 286 8.67 6.52 -8.96
C LEU A 286 8.79 5.07 -9.41
N GLN A 287 8.76 4.14 -8.49
CA GLN A 287 8.93 2.69 -8.62
C GLN A 287 10.36 2.28 -9.02
N SER A 288 10.97 2.91 -10.01
CA SER A 288 12.38 2.84 -10.39
C SER A 288 12.80 4.17 -11.01
N THR A 289 14.10 4.44 -11.07
CA THR A 289 14.69 5.55 -11.83
C THR A 289 15.32 5.06 -13.13
N ASN A 290 15.45 3.74 -13.32
CA ASN A 290 16.02 3.13 -14.52
C ASN A 290 14.95 3.04 -15.63
N PRO A 291 15.13 3.73 -16.78
CA PRO A 291 14.17 3.69 -17.88
C PRO A 291 13.92 2.28 -18.44
N GLU A 292 14.98 1.46 -18.58
CA GLU A 292 14.85 0.06 -19.08
C GLU A 292 13.96 -0.77 -18.16
N THR A 293 14.17 -0.63 -16.85
CA THR A 293 13.36 -1.31 -15.82
C THR A 293 11.90 -0.88 -15.88
N LEU A 294 11.66 0.43 -16.03
CA LEU A 294 10.30 0.98 -16.14
C LEU A 294 9.60 0.48 -17.42
N ASP A 295 10.30 0.42 -18.52
CA ASP A 295 9.77 -0.11 -19.80
C ASP A 295 9.43 -1.60 -19.67
N ASN A 296 10.28 -2.41 -19.04
CA ASN A 296 10.05 -3.84 -18.82
C ASN A 296 8.78 -4.13 -18.02
N VAL A 297 8.39 -3.23 -17.13
CA VAL A 297 7.16 -3.38 -16.32
C VAL A 297 6.01 -2.50 -16.81
N ASN A 298 6.04 -2.05 -18.06
CA ASN A 298 5.02 -1.18 -18.67
C ASN A 298 4.70 0.07 -17.82
N ARG A 299 5.69 0.56 -17.06
CA ARG A 299 5.53 1.73 -16.20
C ARG A 299 5.95 2.99 -16.94
N ARG A 300 4.98 3.82 -17.29
CA ARG A 300 5.26 5.16 -17.84
C ARG A 300 5.27 6.18 -16.71
N ASN A 301 6.45 6.66 -16.36
CA ASN A 301 6.57 7.88 -15.59
C ASN A 301 6.51 9.06 -16.55
N ALA A 302 5.62 10.01 -16.30
CA ALA A 302 5.53 11.23 -17.13
C ALA A 302 6.78 12.11 -17.00
N PHE A 303 7.58 11.85 -15.97
CA PHE A 303 8.78 12.60 -15.65
C PHE A 303 9.92 11.64 -15.37
N ASP A 304 11.06 11.87 -15.99
CA ASP A 304 12.32 11.31 -15.54
C ASP A 304 12.78 12.00 -14.23
N ILE A 305 13.78 11.45 -13.57
CA ILE A 305 14.30 12.03 -12.31
C ILE A 305 14.78 13.48 -12.49
N LYS A 306 15.25 13.85 -13.69
CA LYS A 306 15.71 15.23 -13.97
C LYS A 306 14.56 16.22 -13.97
N SER A 307 13.41 15.82 -14.52
CA SER A 307 12.17 16.62 -14.53
C SER A 307 11.57 16.75 -13.14
N PHE A 308 11.79 15.78 -12.25
CA PHE A 308 11.34 15.86 -10.86
C PHE A 308 12.11 16.86 -10.00
N LYS A 309 13.41 17.05 -10.27
CA LYS A 309 14.27 17.93 -9.46
C LYS A 309 13.67 19.32 -9.20
N PRO A 310 13.21 20.07 -10.22
CA PRO A 310 12.59 21.38 -10.00
C PRO A 310 11.24 21.28 -9.27
N ILE A 311 10.48 20.20 -9.50
CA ILE A 311 9.19 19.98 -8.84
C ILE A 311 9.39 19.81 -7.34
N ILE A 312 10.29 18.92 -6.92
CA ILE A 312 10.55 18.66 -5.50
C ILE A 312 11.16 19.89 -4.82
N LYS A 313 12.07 20.61 -5.51
CA LYS A 313 12.56 21.89 -5.00
C LYS A 313 11.43 22.88 -4.75
N ASN A 314 10.52 23.05 -5.71
CA ASN A 314 9.38 23.95 -5.56
C ASN A 314 8.42 23.52 -4.42
N LEU A 315 8.20 22.23 -4.21
CA LEU A 315 7.44 21.70 -3.07
C LEU A 315 8.11 22.10 -1.76
N LYS A 316 9.42 21.87 -1.65
CA LYS A 316 10.20 22.18 -0.46
C LYS A 316 10.23 23.68 -0.15
N ASP A 317 10.45 24.53 -1.18
CA ASP A 317 10.40 25.98 -1.06
C ASP A 317 9.03 26.49 -0.57
N LYS A 318 7.96 25.72 -0.80
CA LYS A 318 6.60 25.98 -0.32
C LYS A 318 6.26 25.28 1.01
N GLY A 319 7.22 24.60 1.64
CA GLY A 319 7.02 23.86 2.89
C GLY A 319 6.15 22.62 2.73
N VAL A 320 6.06 22.03 1.52
CA VAL A 320 5.31 20.82 1.23
C VAL A 320 6.21 19.60 1.42
N SER A 321 5.92 18.75 2.40
CA SER A 321 6.65 17.50 2.60
C SER A 321 6.39 16.52 1.47
N SER A 322 7.42 15.77 1.07
CA SER A 322 7.35 14.86 -0.07
C SER A 322 7.97 13.50 0.23
N TYR A 323 7.41 12.46 -0.39
CA TYR A 323 8.01 11.13 -0.34
C TYR A 323 7.97 10.43 -1.69
N THR A 324 8.84 9.44 -1.86
CA THR A 324 8.81 8.56 -3.03
C THR A 324 8.87 7.10 -2.63
N GLU A 325 8.35 6.26 -3.52
CA GLU A 325 8.35 4.81 -3.39
C GLU A 325 9.08 4.19 -4.56
N LEU A 326 9.97 3.23 -4.26
CA LEU A 326 10.59 2.35 -5.24
C LEU A 326 10.16 0.91 -4.95
N ILE A 327 10.14 0.09 -5.99
CA ILE A 327 9.95 -1.36 -5.90
C ILE A 327 11.26 -2.04 -6.25
N PHE A 328 11.69 -3.01 -5.44
CA PHE A 328 12.92 -3.76 -5.67
C PHE A 328 12.75 -5.24 -5.26
N PRO A 329 13.33 -6.19 -6.03
CA PRO A 329 13.93 -6.01 -7.35
C PRO A 329 12.86 -6.00 -8.47
N LEU A 330 13.04 -5.19 -9.48
CA LEU A 330 12.21 -5.22 -10.70
C LEU A 330 12.95 -5.92 -11.85
N PRO A 331 12.23 -6.50 -12.84
CA PRO A 331 12.85 -7.07 -14.05
C PRO A 331 13.68 -6.04 -14.79
N GLY A 332 14.91 -6.42 -15.17
CA GLY A 332 15.84 -5.54 -15.86
C GLY A 332 16.72 -4.66 -14.97
N ASP A 333 16.45 -4.58 -13.66
CA ASP A 333 17.38 -3.95 -12.73
C ASP A 333 18.59 -4.85 -12.45
N SER A 334 19.77 -4.22 -12.37
CA SER A 334 20.96 -4.76 -11.72
C SER A 334 21.16 -4.10 -10.37
N LEU A 335 22.03 -4.66 -9.54
CA LEU A 335 22.43 -4.03 -8.27
C LEU A 335 23.04 -2.64 -8.50
N GLU A 336 23.80 -2.48 -9.58
CA GLU A 336 24.44 -1.24 -9.96
C GLU A 336 23.41 -0.19 -10.38
N THR A 337 22.44 -0.54 -11.24
CA THR A 337 21.41 0.40 -11.70
C THR A 337 20.50 0.81 -10.55
N PHE A 338 20.17 -0.10 -9.66
CA PHE A 338 19.38 0.21 -8.46
C PHE A 338 20.12 1.17 -7.51
N LYS A 339 21.39 0.88 -7.19
CA LYS A 339 22.23 1.78 -6.37
C LYS A 339 22.42 3.15 -7.04
N TYR A 340 22.63 3.16 -8.35
CA TYR A 340 22.73 4.40 -9.10
C TYR A 340 21.44 5.25 -8.96
N GLY A 341 20.27 4.65 -9.09
CA GLY A 341 19.00 5.34 -8.92
C GLY A 341 18.82 5.93 -7.51
N LEU A 342 19.23 5.21 -6.48
CA LEU A 342 19.24 5.74 -5.10
C LEU A 342 20.18 6.96 -4.97
N HIS A 343 21.33 6.91 -5.63
CA HIS A 343 22.28 8.04 -5.65
C HIS A 343 21.69 9.24 -6.39
N GLU A 344 21.01 9.04 -7.52
CA GLU A 344 20.34 10.15 -8.23
C GLU A 344 19.30 10.84 -7.34
N ILE A 345 18.57 10.08 -6.51
CA ILE A 345 17.55 10.63 -5.60
C ILE A 345 18.22 11.42 -4.47
N VAL A 346 19.26 10.88 -3.84
CA VAL A 346 19.93 11.56 -2.72
C VAL A 346 20.75 12.78 -3.18
N ASP A 347 21.19 12.80 -4.44
CA ASP A 347 21.95 13.90 -5.06
C ASP A 347 21.04 15.02 -5.63
N MET A 348 19.73 14.89 -5.47
CA MET A 348 18.82 16.00 -5.85
C MET A 348 19.15 17.26 -5.03
N PRO A 349 19.06 18.46 -5.61
CA PRO A 349 19.26 19.73 -4.87
C PRO A 349 18.37 19.83 -3.62
N ALA A 350 17.16 19.27 -3.72
CA ALA A 350 16.23 19.08 -2.61
C ALA A 350 15.71 17.64 -2.69
N PRO A 351 16.32 16.67 -2.01
CA PRO A 351 15.84 15.31 -1.99
C PRO A 351 14.44 15.21 -1.36
N PHE A 352 13.70 14.16 -1.70
CA PHE A 352 12.45 13.84 -1.00
C PHE A 352 12.68 13.79 0.51
N ASP A 353 11.67 14.18 1.28
CA ASP A 353 11.78 14.12 2.75
C ASP A 353 11.77 12.67 3.24
N MET A 354 11.24 11.73 2.41
CA MET A 354 11.31 10.30 2.66
C MET A 354 11.42 9.48 1.37
N ILE A 355 12.02 8.31 1.50
CA ILE A 355 11.99 7.24 0.49
C ILE A 355 11.54 5.93 1.13
N GLN A 356 10.68 5.18 0.42
CA GLN A 356 10.29 3.83 0.79
C GLN A 356 10.75 2.86 -0.29
N ILE A 357 11.37 1.76 0.12
CA ILE A 357 11.75 0.67 -0.79
C ILE A 357 10.81 -0.50 -0.52
N ASN A 358 9.89 -0.74 -1.44
CA ASN A 358 8.96 -1.86 -1.36
C ASN A 358 9.59 -3.13 -1.92
N THR A 359 9.38 -4.25 -1.27
CA THR A 359 9.73 -5.56 -1.85
C THR A 359 8.73 -5.88 -2.94
N LEU A 360 9.21 -6.34 -4.11
CA LEU A 360 8.32 -6.79 -5.16
C LEU A 360 7.61 -8.07 -4.74
N SER A 361 6.29 -7.99 -4.57
CA SER A 361 5.40 -9.11 -4.31
C SER A 361 4.65 -9.51 -5.58
N ARG A 362 4.46 -10.81 -5.79
CA ARG A 362 3.68 -11.33 -6.91
C ARG A 362 2.19 -11.35 -6.55
N LEU A 363 1.48 -10.29 -6.88
CA LEU A 363 0.04 -10.20 -6.64
C LEU A 363 -0.74 -11.14 -7.57
N SER A 364 -1.84 -11.65 -7.09
CA SER A 364 -2.57 -12.79 -7.67
C SER A 364 -3.04 -12.64 -9.12
N ASN A 365 -3.40 -11.43 -9.56
CA ASN A 365 -3.96 -11.19 -10.89
C ASN A 365 -3.09 -10.26 -11.76
N THR A 366 -1.79 -10.20 -11.51
CA THR A 366 -0.83 -9.40 -12.27
C THR A 366 -0.16 -10.19 -13.40
N GLU A 367 0.49 -9.48 -14.32
CA GLU A 367 1.26 -10.11 -15.39
C GLU A 367 2.41 -10.98 -14.88
N PHE A 368 2.89 -10.77 -13.66
CA PHE A 368 3.91 -11.60 -13.04
C PHE A 368 3.50 -13.07 -12.82
N ASN A 369 2.22 -13.39 -12.93
CA ASN A 369 1.76 -14.77 -12.84
C ASN A 369 1.92 -15.57 -14.16
N THR A 370 2.06 -14.90 -15.28
CA THR A 370 2.14 -15.54 -16.62
C THR A 370 3.33 -15.09 -17.46
N GLY A 371 3.87 -13.90 -17.19
CA GLY A 371 5.08 -13.36 -17.80
C GLY A 371 6.28 -13.45 -16.85
N PHE A 372 7.42 -12.96 -17.28
CA PHE A 372 8.65 -12.84 -16.47
C PHE A 372 9.19 -14.18 -15.91
N PRO A 373 9.44 -15.18 -16.77
CA PRO A 373 9.96 -16.48 -16.34
C PRO A 373 11.36 -16.40 -15.73
N GLU A 374 12.09 -15.31 -15.96
CA GLU A 374 13.41 -15.02 -15.41
C GLU A 374 13.38 -14.62 -13.92
N MET A 375 12.21 -14.28 -13.38
CA MET A 375 12.06 -13.93 -11.99
C MET A 375 12.02 -15.18 -11.12
N ILE A 376 12.79 -15.19 -10.03
CA ILE A 376 12.74 -16.24 -9.02
C ILE A 376 11.92 -15.74 -7.83
N TRP A 377 10.81 -16.42 -7.61
CA TRP A 377 9.87 -16.12 -6.54
C TRP A 377 10.04 -17.07 -5.37
N GLN A 378 9.81 -16.58 -4.19
CA GLN A 378 9.80 -17.38 -2.97
C GLN A 378 8.71 -16.92 -2.02
N ASN A 379 7.99 -17.88 -1.47
CA ASN A 379 7.00 -17.62 -0.45
C ASN A 379 7.68 -17.21 0.85
N ILE A 380 7.11 -16.24 1.50
CA ILE A 380 7.46 -15.84 2.84
C ILE A 380 6.20 -15.84 3.70
N LYS A 381 6.38 -16.03 5.00
CA LYS A 381 5.31 -15.90 5.95
C LYS A 381 5.45 -14.55 6.66
N GLY A 382 4.55 -13.65 6.36
CA GLY A 382 4.39 -12.41 7.10
C GLY A 382 3.31 -12.55 8.17
N THR A 383 3.42 -11.83 9.26
CA THR A 383 2.30 -11.63 10.17
C THR A 383 1.75 -10.22 9.94
N ALA A 384 0.53 -10.13 9.44
CA ALA A 384 -0.19 -8.88 9.49
C ALA A 384 -0.58 -8.63 10.96
N LYS A 385 0.28 -7.91 11.73
CA LYS A 385 -0.11 -7.45 13.06
C LYS A 385 -1.07 -6.26 12.94
N PRO A 386 -2.00 -6.16 13.86
CA PRO A 386 -2.07 -6.79 15.18
C PRO A 386 -2.84 -8.13 15.26
N TYR A 387 -3.13 -8.79 14.16
CA TYR A 387 -4.18 -9.84 14.04
C TYR A 387 -3.72 -11.27 14.21
N ASN A 388 -2.43 -11.55 14.39
CA ASN A 388 -1.88 -12.92 14.34
C ASN A 388 -2.23 -13.68 13.05
N ASN A 389 -2.57 -12.98 11.97
CA ASN A 389 -2.86 -13.61 10.71
C ASN A 389 -1.57 -13.88 9.97
N ASP A 390 -1.33 -15.15 9.70
CA ASP A 390 -0.28 -15.56 8.79
C ASP A 390 -0.64 -15.12 7.38
N VAL A 391 0.05 -14.11 6.87
CA VAL A 391 -0.01 -13.73 5.46
C VAL A 391 1.11 -14.49 4.76
N ILE A 392 0.76 -15.24 3.73
CA ILE A 392 1.75 -15.85 2.83
C ILE A 392 1.87 -14.91 1.66
N ASP A 393 3.05 -14.35 1.47
CA ASP A 393 3.39 -13.47 0.37
C ASP A 393 4.44 -14.14 -0.50
N GLU A 394 4.36 -13.95 -1.80
CA GLU A 394 5.34 -14.46 -2.74
C GLU A 394 6.16 -13.31 -3.25
N ILE A 395 7.43 -13.25 -2.84
CA ILE A 395 8.34 -12.15 -3.16
C ILE A 395 9.40 -12.55 -4.18
N ALA A 396 9.86 -11.58 -4.95
CA ALA A 396 10.99 -11.74 -5.85
C ALA A 396 12.31 -11.79 -5.04
N VAL A 397 13.11 -12.85 -5.25
CA VAL A 397 14.38 -13.07 -4.56
C VAL A 397 15.59 -13.12 -5.49
N ALA A 398 15.36 -13.19 -6.80
CA ALA A 398 16.37 -13.05 -7.85
C ALA A 398 15.71 -12.67 -9.18
N THR A 399 16.50 -12.15 -10.11
CA THR A 399 16.10 -11.81 -11.48
C THR A 399 17.13 -12.38 -12.47
N ASP A 400 16.94 -12.16 -13.76
CA ASP A 400 17.95 -12.45 -14.79
C ASP A 400 19.29 -11.72 -14.57
N LYS A 401 19.24 -10.51 -13.99
CA LYS A 401 20.41 -9.64 -13.77
C LYS A 401 20.91 -9.64 -12.33
N MET A 402 20.20 -10.28 -11.39
CA MET A 402 20.58 -10.27 -9.96
C MET A 402 20.41 -11.65 -9.32
N THR A 403 21.48 -12.13 -8.73
CA THR A 403 21.46 -13.29 -7.84
C THR A 403 20.75 -12.95 -6.51
N ARG A 404 20.39 -13.97 -5.72
CA ARG A 404 19.82 -13.78 -4.38
C ARG A 404 20.70 -12.94 -3.46
N ASP A 405 22.01 -13.10 -3.53
CA ASP A 405 22.95 -12.32 -2.75
C ASP A 405 22.98 -10.85 -3.18
N GLN A 406 22.85 -10.57 -4.47
CA GLN A 406 22.78 -9.21 -4.99
C GLN A 406 21.46 -8.54 -4.62
N VAL A 407 20.35 -9.27 -4.61
CA VAL A 407 19.06 -8.75 -4.12
C VAL A 407 19.14 -8.43 -2.62
N PHE A 408 19.72 -9.33 -1.81
CA PHE A 408 20.00 -9.04 -0.40
C PHE A 408 20.86 -7.78 -0.25
N GLU A 409 21.93 -7.67 -1.03
CA GLU A 409 22.83 -6.51 -1.00
C GLU A 409 22.11 -5.19 -1.33
N GLY A 410 21.19 -5.21 -2.29
CA GLY A 410 20.36 -4.06 -2.63
C GLY A 410 19.46 -3.62 -1.48
N PHE A 411 18.79 -4.57 -0.81
CA PHE A 411 18.02 -4.28 0.39
C PHE A 411 18.88 -3.79 1.55
N PHE A 412 20.01 -4.43 1.79
CA PHE A 412 20.92 -4.01 2.86
C PHE A 412 21.46 -2.60 2.61
N TYR A 413 21.93 -2.33 1.39
CA TYR A 413 22.42 -1.01 1.03
C TYR A 413 21.36 0.08 1.18
N SER A 414 20.15 -0.16 0.71
CA SER A 414 19.07 0.83 0.77
C SER A 414 18.48 0.98 2.17
N ARG A 415 17.91 -0.10 2.72
CA ARG A 415 17.14 -0.07 3.96
C ARG A 415 18.00 -0.06 5.21
N SER A 416 19.12 -0.79 5.21
CA SER A 416 19.98 -0.91 6.39
C SER A 416 21.12 0.11 6.43
N PHE A 417 21.43 0.77 5.32
CA PHE A 417 22.50 1.76 5.27
C PHE A 417 22.02 3.14 4.83
N LEU A 418 21.67 3.33 3.56
CA LEU A 418 21.47 4.68 2.99
C LEU A 418 20.29 5.42 3.64
N ILE A 419 19.16 4.73 3.88
CA ILE A 419 17.98 5.34 4.49
C ILE A 419 18.29 5.81 5.93
N PRO A 420 18.87 4.99 6.84
CA PRO A 420 19.27 5.46 8.15
C PRO A 420 20.26 6.62 8.10
N MET A 421 21.25 6.57 7.20
CA MET A 421 22.27 7.59 7.10
C MET A 421 21.72 8.96 6.69
N TYR A 422 20.90 9.00 5.65
CA TYR A 422 20.39 10.27 5.15
C TYR A 422 19.01 10.63 5.70
N TRP A 423 18.00 9.81 5.43
CA TRP A 423 16.60 10.16 5.74
C TRP A 423 16.25 10.11 7.21
N TYR A 424 16.96 9.29 8.00
CA TYR A 424 16.82 9.27 9.47
C TYR A 424 17.88 10.08 10.20
N GLY A 425 18.73 10.79 9.47
CA GLY A 425 19.55 11.87 9.99
C GLY A 425 20.89 11.49 10.58
N LEU A 426 21.34 10.20 10.54
CA LEU A 426 22.64 9.80 11.12
C LEU A 426 23.83 10.55 10.53
N ALA A 427 23.81 10.85 9.23
CA ALA A 427 24.85 11.60 8.54
C ALA A 427 24.29 12.69 7.62
N LYS A 428 23.02 13.08 7.82
CA LYS A 428 22.32 14.02 6.92
C LYS A 428 23.02 15.37 6.84
N TYR A 429 23.34 15.97 7.98
CA TYR A 429 23.98 17.28 8.01
C TYR A 429 25.36 17.23 7.38
N HIS A 430 26.14 16.17 7.65
CA HIS A 430 27.43 15.96 6.98
C HIS A 430 27.26 15.84 5.45
N ALA A 431 26.29 15.06 5.00
CA ALA A 431 26.00 14.90 3.58
C ALA A 431 25.52 16.19 2.91
N ASP A 432 24.72 17.00 3.59
CA ASP A 432 24.27 18.29 3.08
C ASP A 432 25.43 19.30 3.00
N CYS A 433 26.34 19.37 4.00
CA CYS A 433 27.57 20.16 3.92
C CYS A 433 28.51 19.69 2.79
N TYR A 434 28.64 18.36 2.63
CA TYR A 434 29.43 17.79 1.54
C TYR A 434 28.84 18.16 0.17
N TYR A 435 27.51 18.16 0.05
CA TYR A 435 26.79 18.56 -1.18
C TYR A 435 27.07 20.02 -1.55
N GLU A 436 27.04 20.94 -0.59
CA GLU A 436 27.32 22.36 -0.84
C GLU A 436 28.73 22.59 -1.44
N ILE A 437 29.67 21.74 -1.11
CA ILE A 437 31.06 21.83 -1.57
C ILE A 437 31.25 21.07 -2.90
N ASN A 438 30.68 19.85 -3.00
CA ASN A 438 31.01 18.89 -4.06
C ASN A 438 29.90 18.69 -5.09
N GLY A 439 28.69 19.20 -4.83
CA GLY A 439 27.53 19.09 -5.73
C GLY A 439 26.84 17.71 -5.76
N ASN A 440 27.25 16.79 -4.87
CA ASN A 440 26.63 15.48 -4.71
C ASN A 440 26.79 14.98 -3.26
N ARG A 441 25.95 14.06 -2.82
CA ARG A 441 26.00 13.38 -1.51
C ARG A 441 26.44 11.94 -1.63
N SER A 442 26.20 11.35 -2.79
CA SER A 442 26.40 9.93 -3.04
C SER A 442 27.86 9.50 -2.89
N GLU A 443 28.82 10.35 -3.27
CA GLU A 443 30.26 10.05 -3.10
C GLU A 443 30.63 9.93 -1.62
N LEU A 444 30.10 10.80 -0.76
CA LEU A 444 30.29 10.66 0.68
C LEU A 444 29.71 9.32 1.19
N PHE A 445 28.50 8.95 0.77
CA PHE A 445 27.90 7.69 1.20
C PHE A 445 28.65 6.46 0.67
N LYS A 446 29.20 6.51 -0.53
CA LYS A 446 30.10 5.46 -1.05
C LYS A 446 31.35 5.32 -0.18
N ASP A 447 31.95 6.43 0.21
CA ASP A 447 33.14 6.45 1.08
C ASP A 447 32.80 5.92 2.49
N ILE A 448 31.72 6.42 3.12
CA ILE A 448 31.25 5.91 4.41
C ILE A 448 31.01 4.39 4.33
N TYR A 449 30.26 3.92 3.31
CA TYR A 449 29.97 2.49 3.16
C TYR A 449 31.24 1.66 3.01
N SER A 450 32.19 2.12 2.19
CA SER A 450 33.50 1.48 2.01
C SER A 450 34.31 1.39 3.30
N LYS A 451 34.30 2.45 4.11
CA LYS A 451 35.02 2.49 5.39
C LYS A 451 34.34 1.60 6.44
N LEU A 452 33.02 1.55 6.47
CA LEU A 452 32.26 0.67 7.37
C LEU A 452 32.56 -0.82 7.11
N PHE A 453 32.86 -1.22 5.88
CA PHE A 453 33.32 -2.59 5.59
C PHE A 453 34.64 -2.98 6.30
N LYS A 454 35.46 -2.03 6.74
CA LYS A 454 36.65 -2.26 7.54
C LYS A 454 36.34 -2.36 9.03
N ASN A 455 35.14 -1.95 9.46
CA ASN A 455 34.72 -2.00 10.85
C ASN A 455 34.16 -3.40 11.18
N LYS A 456 34.77 -4.08 12.16
CA LYS A 456 34.40 -5.46 12.54
C LYS A 456 32.94 -5.57 13.04
N THR A 457 32.47 -4.58 13.79
CA THR A 457 31.11 -4.57 14.36
C THR A 457 30.07 -4.42 13.25
N PHE A 458 30.32 -3.53 12.29
CA PHE A 458 29.44 -3.37 11.13
C PHE A 458 29.41 -4.63 10.26
N MET A 459 30.57 -5.24 10.00
CA MET A 459 30.63 -6.47 9.21
C MET A 459 29.92 -7.63 9.90
N LYS A 460 30.04 -7.74 11.22
CA LYS A 460 29.28 -8.74 11.99
C LYS A 460 27.78 -8.48 11.83
N HIS A 461 27.32 -7.24 12.03
CA HIS A 461 25.91 -6.88 11.83
C HIS A 461 25.41 -7.28 10.43
N LYS A 462 26.17 -6.95 9.38
CA LYS A 462 25.79 -7.30 8.02
C LYS A 462 25.66 -8.83 7.82
N LEU A 463 26.58 -9.59 8.39
CA LEU A 463 26.55 -11.05 8.31
C LEU A 463 25.35 -11.63 9.09
N ASP A 464 25.08 -11.11 10.27
CA ASP A 464 23.92 -11.52 11.09
C ASP A 464 22.61 -11.22 10.34
N VAL A 465 22.47 -10.03 9.77
CA VAL A 465 21.30 -9.65 8.94
C VAL A 465 21.15 -10.58 7.73
N ARG A 466 22.28 -10.91 7.06
CA ARG A 466 22.26 -11.83 5.90
C ARG A 466 21.83 -13.24 6.29
N GLU A 467 22.42 -13.78 7.35
CA GLU A 467 22.07 -15.13 7.85
C GLU A 467 20.60 -15.22 8.16
N HIS A 468 20.08 -14.26 8.89
CA HIS A 468 18.66 -14.21 9.24
C HIS A 468 17.76 -14.07 8.01
N TYR A 469 18.09 -13.18 7.08
CA TYR A 469 17.30 -13.01 5.84
C TYR A 469 17.17 -14.34 5.09
N PHE A 470 18.28 -15.04 4.83
CA PHE A 470 18.26 -16.32 4.13
C PHE A 470 17.60 -17.43 4.95
N LYS A 471 17.76 -17.42 6.27
CA LYS A 471 17.07 -18.36 7.17
C LYS A 471 15.55 -18.15 7.10
N ALA A 472 15.07 -16.91 7.13
CA ALA A 472 13.65 -16.61 7.00
C ALA A 472 13.08 -17.06 5.64
N LEU A 473 13.79 -16.81 4.55
CA LEU A 473 13.41 -17.30 3.23
C LEU A 473 13.35 -18.82 3.16
N ASN A 474 14.32 -19.53 3.75
CA ASN A 474 14.40 -21.00 3.67
C ASN A 474 13.41 -21.70 4.60
N GLU A 475 13.08 -21.13 5.74
CA GLU A 475 12.23 -21.75 6.75
C GLU A 475 10.75 -21.32 6.66
N TYR A 476 10.37 -20.53 5.68
CA TYR A 476 9.01 -19.97 5.60
C TYR A 476 8.65 -19.16 6.86
N LYS A 477 9.67 -18.61 7.51
CA LYS A 477 9.48 -17.84 8.74
C LYS A 477 9.30 -16.37 8.46
N ASP A 478 8.62 -15.76 9.38
CA ASP A 478 8.29 -14.36 9.49
C ASP A 478 9.51 -13.44 9.23
N ILE A 479 9.54 -12.73 8.11
CA ILE A 479 10.53 -11.70 7.84
C ILE A 479 10.09 -10.35 8.43
N GLY A 480 8.98 -10.28 9.08
CA GLY A 480 8.48 -9.01 9.55
C GLY A 480 7.76 -9.06 10.90
N TYR A 481 7.89 -8.06 11.69
CA TYR A 481 7.05 -7.58 12.79
C TYR A 481 7.25 -8.11 14.22
N LYS A 482 8.26 -8.92 14.54
CA LYS A 482 8.60 -9.23 15.94
C LYS A 482 9.74 -8.39 16.55
N ILE A 483 9.77 -7.09 16.31
CA ILE A 483 10.69 -6.20 17.04
C ILE A 483 10.36 -6.14 18.53
N LEU A 484 9.17 -6.55 18.94
CA LEU A 484 8.61 -6.28 20.25
C LEU A 484 8.98 -7.25 21.36
N ASN A 485 9.48 -8.44 21.03
CA ASN A 485 9.75 -9.49 22.03
C ASN A 485 11.19 -10.04 21.99
N LYS A 486 12.19 -9.23 21.64
CA LYS A 486 13.61 -9.62 21.53
C LYS A 486 13.93 -10.65 20.43
N ASP A 487 12.95 -11.27 19.79
CA ASP A 487 13.14 -12.12 18.63
C ASP A 487 12.97 -11.29 17.36
N ILE A 488 14.03 -10.58 17.01
CA ILE A 488 14.03 -9.64 15.88
C ILE A 488 14.13 -10.43 14.59
N ASN A 489 13.07 -10.37 13.79
CA ASN A 489 13.02 -10.99 12.48
C ASN A 489 12.98 -9.95 11.33
N TYR A 490 13.55 -8.78 11.53
CA TYR A 490 13.65 -7.71 10.53
C TYR A 490 15.05 -7.61 9.96
N TYR A 491 15.33 -8.34 8.92
CA TYR A 491 16.69 -8.51 8.46
C TYR A 491 17.22 -7.40 7.58
N THR A 492 16.34 -6.70 6.93
CA THR A 492 16.67 -5.55 6.09
C THR A 492 15.84 -4.34 6.46
N ASP A 493 15.32 -4.32 7.68
CA ASP A 493 14.50 -3.23 8.16
C ASP A 493 15.35 -2.04 8.58
N THR A 494 14.89 -0.87 8.17
CA THR A 494 15.51 0.41 8.50
C THR A 494 15.58 0.67 10.00
N ALA A 495 14.52 0.28 10.74
CA ALA A 495 14.44 0.48 12.17
C ALA A 495 15.46 -0.34 12.94
N TYR A 496 15.64 -1.61 12.55
CA TYR A 496 16.65 -2.48 13.17
C TYR A 496 18.06 -1.94 12.97
N SER A 497 18.38 -1.54 11.75
CA SER A 497 19.69 -0.97 11.46
C SER A 497 19.92 0.37 12.15
N HIS A 498 18.87 1.18 12.24
CA HIS A 498 18.93 2.43 12.99
C HIS A 498 19.23 2.19 14.47
N LEU A 499 18.60 1.20 15.10
CA LEU A 499 18.92 0.78 16.47
C LEU A 499 20.36 0.29 16.60
N PHE A 500 20.79 -0.57 15.67
CA PHE A 500 22.18 -1.04 15.67
C PHE A 500 23.18 0.13 15.65
N TYR A 501 22.98 1.12 14.78
CA TYR A 501 23.85 2.29 14.71
C TYR A 501 23.83 3.12 16.00
N THR A 502 22.68 3.27 16.62
CA THR A 502 22.54 4.02 17.88
C THR A 502 23.18 3.29 19.05
N GLU A 503 22.92 2.00 19.21
CA GLU A 503 23.45 1.17 20.30
C GLU A 503 24.96 0.97 20.20
N ASN A 504 25.53 1.01 18.99
CA ASN A 504 26.98 0.90 18.75
C ASN A 504 27.68 2.25 18.55
N ASN A 505 27.02 3.35 18.94
CA ASN A 505 27.59 4.69 18.96
C ASN A 505 28.25 5.10 17.63
N ILE A 506 27.50 5.00 16.54
CA ILE A 506 27.98 5.25 15.17
C ILE A 506 28.66 6.61 15.02
N PHE A 507 28.31 7.59 15.84
CA PHE A 507 28.90 8.92 15.79
C PHE A 507 30.39 8.91 16.21
N ASP A 508 30.78 8.08 17.17
CA ASP A 508 32.19 7.94 17.54
C ASP A 508 32.98 7.23 16.43
N VAL A 509 32.34 6.24 15.76
CA VAL A 509 32.94 5.60 14.58
C VAL A 509 33.12 6.61 13.44
N PHE A 510 32.17 7.53 13.25
CA PHE A 510 32.34 8.60 12.25
C PHE A 510 33.43 9.58 12.61
N LYS A 511 33.62 9.93 13.88
CA LYS A 511 34.72 10.80 14.32
C LYS A 511 36.08 10.15 14.08
N GLU A 512 36.19 8.84 14.32
CA GLU A 512 37.40 8.08 13.98
C GLU A 512 37.68 8.04 12.45
N MET A 513 36.63 7.93 11.65
CA MET A 513 36.71 7.89 10.18
C MET A 513 37.01 9.27 9.54
N TYR A 514 36.51 10.31 10.18
CA TYR A 514 36.48 11.70 9.66
C TYR A 514 36.81 12.70 10.77
N PRO A 515 38.03 12.65 11.35
CA PRO A 515 38.40 13.54 12.44
C PRO A 515 38.35 15.03 12.08
N GLU A 516 38.47 15.35 10.78
CA GLU A 516 38.35 16.71 10.26
C GLU A 516 36.91 17.26 10.29
N TYR A 517 35.90 16.43 10.53
CA TYR A 517 34.47 16.79 10.55
C TYR A 517 33.81 16.65 11.93
N ASP A 518 34.59 16.65 13.01
CA ASP A 518 34.12 16.45 14.39
C ASP A 518 32.89 17.34 14.74
N GLU A 519 32.97 18.63 14.45
CA GLU A 519 31.88 19.59 14.73
C GLU A 519 30.59 19.27 13.93
N ILE A 520 30.77 18.81 12.69
CA ILE A 520 29.66 18.42 11.81
C ILE A 520 29.00 17.14 12.33
N ILE A 521 29.82 16.18 12.81
CA ILE A 521 29.34 14.94 13.39
C ILE A 521 28.62 15.19 14.70
N ASP A 522 29.14 16.08 15.56
CA ASP A 522 28.49 16.50 16.79
C ASP A 522 27.14 17.19 16.53
N ARG A 523 27.03 17.95 15.44
CA ARG A 523 25.75 18.51 15.02
C ARG A 523 24.79 17.44 14.54
N ASN A 524 25.20 16.45 13.76
CA ASN A 524 24.37 15.30 13.43
C ASN A 524 23.85 14.60 14.70
N LYS A 525 24.73 14.37 15.68
CA LYS A 525 24.39 13.75 16.97
C LYS A 525 23.38 14.55 17.76
N LYS A 526 23.51 15.89 17.76
CA LYS A 526 22.60 16.81 18.45
C LYS A 526 21.23 16.88 17.78
N ASP A 527 21.19 16.90 16.45
CA ASP A 527 19.96 17.02 15.67
C ASP A 527 19.27 15.66 15.50
N PHE A 528 20.02 14.59 15.73
CA PHE A 528 19.51 13.22 15.70
C PHE A 528 18.60 12.97 16.91
N ARG A 529 17.40 12.49 16.64
CA ARG A 529 16.47 12.07 17.70
C ARG A 529 16.43 10.55 17.77
N PRO A 530 16.89 9.94 18.88
CA PRO A 530 16.70 8.52 19.11
C PRO A 530 15.21 8.17 19.04
N ILE A 531 14.90 7.00 18.57
CA ILE A 531 13.53 6.47 18.60
C ILE A 531 13.25 6.05 20.04
N ASP A 532 12.69 6.98 20.84
CA ASP A 532 12.39 6.73 22.26
C ASP A 532 11.19 5.78 22.42
N ASP A 533 10.24 5.81 21.48
CA ASP A 533 9.12 4.87 21.42
C ASP A 533 9.14 4.10 20.09
N LYS A 534 9.80 2.94 20.14
CA LYS A 534 9.90 1.99 19.01
C LYS A 534 8.54 1.57 18.46
N MET A 535 7.52 1.60 19.31
CA MET A 535 6.17 1.16 18.97
C MET A 535 5.39 2.24 18.23
N GLU A 536 5.47 3.45 18.69
CA GLU A 536 4.77 4.58 18.08
C GLU A 536 5.30 4.83 16.66
N TRP A 537 6.61 4.79 16.50
CA TRP A 537 7.25 4.95 15.20
C TRP A 537 6.89 3.83 14.19
N LEU A 538 6.90 2.57 14.62
CA LEU A 538 6.50 1.44 13.76
C LEU A 538 5.01 1.49 13.41
N ARG A 539 4.16 1.88 14.36
CA ARG A 539 2.74 2.13 14.10
C ARG A 539 2.56 3.23 13.06
N ASP A 540 3.30 4.31 13.17
CA ASP A 540 3.20 5.44 12.26
C ASP A 540 3.66 5.10 10.83
N ILE A 541 4.72 4.31 10.67
CA ILE A 541 5.19 3.88 9.33
C ILE A 541 4.24 2.84 8.72
N HIS A 542 3.84 1.82 9.47
CA HIS A 542 3.09 0.69 8.90
C HIS A 542 1.57 0.90 8.86
N VAL A 543 1.00 1.56 9.86
CA VAL A 543 -0.45 1.75 9.95
C VAL A 543 -0.92 2.94 9.12
N ARG A 544 -0.09 3.95 8.98
CA ARG A 544 -0.47 5.17 8.27
C ARG A 544 0.14 5.29 6.89
N GLY A 545 1.21 4.51 6.59
CA GLY A 545 1.99 4.67 5.36
C GLY A 545 2.56 6.08 5.19
N ARG A 546 2.53 6.92 6.24
CA ARG A 546 2.87 8.32 6.23
C ARG A 546 3.34 8.76 7.61
N PHE A 547 4.30 9.67 7.67
CA PHE A 547 4.92 10.13 8.90
C PHE A 547 3.96 10.84 9.86
N SER A 548 4.19 10.63 11.16
CA SER A 548 3.58 11.46 12.20
C SER A 548 4.24 12.85 12.26
N GLU A 549 3.53 13.82 12.84
CA GLU A 549 4.05 15.18 13.03
C GLU A 549 5.34 15.25 13.87
N SER A 550 5.64 14.21 14.66
CA SER A 550 6.83 14.13 15.51
C SER A 550 8.15 14.11 14.73
N TRP A 551 8.11 13.81 13.41
CA TRP A 551 9.28 13.75 12.53
C TRP A 551 9.48 15.01 11.66
N ARG A 552 8.63 16.00 11.78
CA ARG A 552 8.89 17.29 11.14
C ARG A 552 10.09 17.92 11.83
N ILE A 553 11.23 17.90 11.16
CA ILE A 553 12.38 18.73 11.51
C ILE A 553 11.90 20.17 11.40
N LYS A 554 11.78 20.85 12.55
CA LYS A 554 11.53 22.29 12.59
C LYS A 554 12.71 23.06 12.03
#